data_0fa9c970a2f5f02890d4861e33a46a73
#
_entry.id   0fa9c970a2f5f02890d4861e33a46a73
#
_cell.length_a   1.000
_cell.length_b   1.000
_cell.length_c   1.000
_cell.angle_alpha   90.00
_cell.angle_beta   90.00
_cell.angle_gamma   90.00
#
_symmetry.space_group_name_H-M   'P 1'
#
loop_
_entity.id
_entity.type
_entity.pdbx_description
1 polymer ?
#
loop_
_entity_poly.entity_id
_entity_poly.type
_entity_poly.pdbx_seq_one_letter_code
_entity_poly.pdbx_strand_id
1 'polypeptide(L)'
;NRSNSWNADISLTYEVPFVKGLSLRATYSSSHSSEATEQASFPYELAYVGGRMPADQHLVYTIPSSSFKTAIFDKNSTLSFKDKQAERRQMNFYVNYDRTFGQHSISAMASIERYESFYDSRDIEYADLAHDISDTYLGVGGPSIVGPDGKSALASDNTVTLKGESGSLSYLGRVAYSY
;
A
#
# COMPACT_ATOMS: atom_id res chain seq x y z
N ASN A 1 10.79 -2.66 3.62
CA ASN A 1 9.35 -2.38 3.66
C ASN A 1 9.06 -1.39 4.79
N ARG A 2 8.42 -0.27 4.48
CA ARG A 2 8.02 0.74 5.45
C ARG A 2 6.53 1.00 5.25
N SER A 3 5.76 0.86 6.34
CA SER A 3 4.32 1.16 6.34
C SER A 3 4.01 2.17 7.43
N ASN A 4 3.17 3.14 7.11
CA ASN A 4 2.67 4.12 8.06
C ASN A 4 1.16 4.28 7.84
N SER A 5 0.40 4.28 8.94
CA SER A 5 -1.05 4.52 8.89
C SER A 5 -1.51 5.31 10.10
N TRP A 6 -2.47 6.19 9.89
CA TRP A 6 -3.14 6.90 10.96
C TRP A 6 -4.63 7.06 10.67
N ASN A 7 -5.40 7.12 11.73
CA ASN A 7 -6.84 7.37 11.69
C ASN A 7 -7.17 8.50 12.67
N ALA A 8 -8.06 9.37 12.27
CA ALA A 8 -8.57 10.45 13.11
C ALA A 8 -10.10 10.50 12.99
N ASP A 9 -10.77 10.48 14.14
CA ASP A 9 -12.22 10.52 14.24
C ASP A 9 -12.64 11.65 15.17
N ILE A 10 -13.55 12.50 14.70
CA ILE A 10 -14.12 13.60 15.46
C ILE A 10 -15.64 13.46 15.43
N SER A 11 -16.27 13.55 16.59
CA SER A 11 -17.72 13.53 16.72
C SER A 11 -18.18 14.69 17.58
N LEU A 12 -19.14 15.45 17.08
CA LEU A 12 -19.79 16.54 17.79
C LEU A 12 -21.29 16.24 17.86
N THR A 13 -21.84 16.28 19.06
CA THR A 13 -23.27 16.15 19.30
C THR A 13 -23.78 17.41 19.98
N TYR A 14 -24.87 17.95 19.46
CA TYR A 14 -25.53 19.13 19.99
C TYR A 14 -27.02 18.86 20.23
N GLU A 15 -27.45 18.96 21.47
CA GLU A 15 -28.86 18.89 21.84
C GLU A 15 -29.47 20.28 21.73
N VAL A 16 -30.53 20.41 20.95
CA VAL A 16 -31.17 21.70 20.72
C VAL A 16 -32.06 22.09 21.91
N PRO A 17 -31.67 23.09 22.69
CA PRO A 17 -32.37 23.38 23.97
C PRO A 17 -33.79 23.90 23.78
N PHE A 18 -34.10 24.48 22.63
CA PHE A 18 -35.43 25.05 22.36
C PHE A 18 -36.42 24.03 21.81
N VAL A 19 -35.96 22.84 21.34
CA VAL A 19 -36.78 21.78 20.78
C VAL A 19 -36.49 20.50 21.55
N LYS A 20 -37.33 20.16 22.49
CA LYS A 20 -37.16 18.94 23.30
C LYS A 20 -37.16 17.71 22.39
N GLY A 21 -36.12 16.90 22.50
CA GLY A 21 -35.96 15.66 21.75
C GLY A 21 -35.25 15.82 20.40
N LEU A 22 -34.81 17.03 20.04
CA LEU A 22 -34.02 17.27 18.82
C LEU A 22 -32.53 17.27 19.14
N SER A 23 -31.77 16.40 18.46
CA SER A 23 -30.33 16.37 18.52
C SER A 23 -29.71 16.38 17.11
N LEU A 24 -28.58 17.06 16.99
CA LEU A 24 -27.75 17.14 15.80
C LEU A 24 -26.43 16.45 16.10
N ARG A 25 -25.97 15.62 15.19
CA ARG A 25 -24.67 14.97 15.32
C ARG A 25 -23.89 15.11 14.01
N ALA A 26 -22.68 15.60 14.11
CA ALA A 26 -21.71 15.61 13.00
C ALA A 26 -20.54 14.71 13.34
N THR A 27 -20.12 13.89 12.40
CA THR A 27 -18.93 13.07 12.54
C THR A 27 -18.02 13.28 11.33
N TYR A 28 -16.75 13.34 11.59
CA TYR A 28 -15.70 13.39 10.57
C TYR A 28 -14.68 12.32 10.88
N SER A 29 -14.38 11.49 9.90
CA SER A 29 -13.40 10.41 9.95
C SER A 29 -12.42 10.57 8.81
N SER A 30 -11.14 10.51 9.11
CA SER A 30 -10.07 10.54 8.10
C SER A 30 -9.08 9.44 8.40
N SER A 31 -8.73 8.66 7.37
CA SER A 31 -7.71 7.65 7.44
C SER A 31 -6.70 7.84 6.32
N HIS A 32 -5.45 7.68 6.65
CA HIS A 32 -4.34 7.72 5.69
C HIS A 32 -3.47 6.49 5.89
N SER A 33 -3.06 5.88 4.78
CA SER A 33 -2.08 4.82 4.78
C SER A 33 -1.06 5.04 3.68
N SER A 34 0.20 4.83 4.00
CA SER A 34 1.30 4.85 3.04
C SER A 34 2.15 3.60 3.22
N GLU A 35 2.52 2.99 2.13
CA GLU A 35 3.39 1.82 2.08
C GLU A 35 4.47 2.05 1.05
N ALA A 36 5.74 1.97 1.48
CA ALA A 36 6.90 2.02 0.61
C ALA A 36 7.64 0.68 0.71
N THR A 37 7.79 0.02 -0.42
CA THR A 37 8.51 -1.24 -0.54
C THR A 37 9.65 -1.07 -1.52
N GLU A 38 10.81 -1.50 -1.11
CA GLU A 38 12.01 -1.58 -1.93
C GLU A 38 12.46 -3.03 -1.97
N GLN A 39 12.68 -3.53 -3.15
CA GLN A 39 13.11 -4.90 -3.38
C GLN A 39 14.20 -4.92 -4.43
N ALA A 40 15.34 -5.51 -4.05
CA ALA A 40 16.45 -5.76 -4.96
C ALA A 40 16.63 -7.27 -5.14
N SER A 41 16.83 -7.69 -6.38
CA SER A 41 17.18 -9.05 -6.75
C SER A 41 18.49 -9.02 -7.54
N PHE A 42 19.45 -9.85 -7.13
CA PHE A 42 20.75 -9.94 -7.79
C PHE A 42 20.99 -11.35 -8.29
N PRO A 43 21.62 -11.53 -9.45
CA PRO A 43 22.00 -12.83 -9.92
C PRO A 43 23.06 -13.41 -8.99
N TYR A 44 22.95 -14.68 -8.72
CA TYR A 44 23.95 -15.42 -7.97
C TYR A 44 24.34 -16.70 -8.68
N GLU A 45 25.57 -17.07 -8.54
CA GLU A 45 26.14 -18.28 -9.13
C GLU A 45 26.28 -19.35 -8.07
N LEU A 46 25.68 -20.50 -8.31
CA LEU A 46 25.84 -21.68 -7.48
C LEU A 46 26.80 -22.66 -8.16
N ALA A 47 27.84 -23.04 -7.43
CA ALA A 47 28.73 -24.10 -7.85
C ALA A 47 28.19 -25.46 -7.36
N TYR A 48 28.12 -26.43 -8.26
CA TYR A 48 27.79 -27.80 -7.89
C TYR A 48 28.97 -28.44 -7.14
N VAL A 49 28.78 -28.72 -5.86
CA VAL A 49 29.74 -29.49 -5.08
C VAL A 49 29.41 -30.98 -5.28
N GLY A 50 30.10 -31.63 -6.19
CA GLY A 50 29.94 -33.04 -6.46
C GLY A 50 30.72 -33.90 -5.47
N GLY A 51 30.06 -34.53 -4.50
CA GLY A 51 30.60 -35.60 -3.69
C GLY A 51 30.40 -35.39 -2.20
N ARG A 52 29.75 -36.35 -1.56
CA ARG A 52 29.81 -36.57 -0.12
C ARG A 52 30.94 -37.55 0.16
N MET A 53 31.83 -37.22 1.07
CA MET A 53 32.74 -38.25 1.60
C MET A 53 31.98 -39.28 2.44
N PRO A 54 32.21 -40.58 2.24
CA PRO A 54 31.41 -41.63 2.89
C PRO A 54 31.56 -41.71 4.40
N ALA A 55 32.63 -41.17 4.98
CA ALA A 55 32.95 -41.41 6.40
C ALA A 55 32.37 -40.37 7.36
N ASP A 56 32.26 -39.11 6.97
CA ASP A 56 32.02 -38.05 7.97
C ASP A 56 30.82 -37.11 7.64
N GLN A 57 30.10 -37.35 6.59
CA GLN A 57 28.97 -36.52 6.10
C GLN A 57 29.29 -35.03 5.93
N HIS A 58 30.54 -34.63 6.01
CA HIS A 58 30.96 -33.27 5.75
C HIS A 58 31.07 -33.00 4.25
N LEU A 59 30.59 -31.85 3.82
CA LEU A 59 30.80 -31.34 2.47
C LEU A 59 32.28 -30.97 2.33
N VAL A 60 33.02 -31.76 1.58
CA VAL A 60 34.39 -31.43 1.26
C VAL A 60 34.42 -30.56 0.03
N TYR A 61 34.82 -29.32 0.21
CA TYR A 61 35.17 -28.43 -0.88
C TYR A 61 36.52 -28.86 -1.46
N THR A 62 36.55 -29.89 -2.26
CA THR A 62 37.70 -30.09 -3.14
C THR A 62 37.55 -29.09 -4.26
N ILE A 63 38.49 -28.18 -4.38
CA ILE A 63 38.61 -27.31 -5.55
C ILE A 63 39.09 -28.18 -6.71
N PRO A 64 38.29 -28.65 -7.61
CA PRO A 64 38.75 -29.36 -8.79
C PRO A 64 39.18 -28.31 -9.81
N SER A 65 40.37 -28.43 -10.25
CA SER A 65 40.76 -27.84 -11.51
C SER A 65 39.75 -28.25 -12.58
N SER A 66 39.13 -27.30 -13.24
CA SER A 66 38.56 -27.39 -14.57
C SER A 66 37.15 -27.94 -14.85
N SER A 67 36.33 -28.30 -13.89
CA SER A 67 34.96 -28.77 -14.22
C SER A 67 33.86 -28.50 -13.20
N PHE A 68 33.83 -27.29 -12.65
CA PHE A 68 32.62 -26.85 -11.96
C PHE A 68 31.50 -26.64 -12.97
N LYS A 69 30.41 -27.36 -12.76
CA LYS A 69 29.14 -26.96 -13.36
C LYS A 69 28.56 -25.84 -12.46
N THR A 70 28.61 -24.62 -12.94
CA THR A 70 27.94 -23.51 -12.32
C THR A 70 26.57 -23.34 -12.93
N ALA A 71 25.59 -23.06 -12.11
CA ALA A 71 24.28 -22.63 -12.55
C ALA A 71 24.07 -21.18 -12.09
N ILE A 72 23.81 -20.32 -13.03
CA ILE A 72 23.44 -18.92 -12.73
C ILE A 72 21.93 -18.92 -12.52
N PHE A 73 21.53 -18.56 -11.32
CA PHE A 73 20.15 -18.35 -10.98
C PHE A 73 19.85 -16.86 -11.05
N ASP A 74 18.70 -16.53 -11.64
CA ASP A 74 18.24 -15.17 -11.84
C ASP A 74 19.25 -14.34 -12.66
N LYS A 75 19.15 -14.45 -13.97
CA LYS A 75 20.12 -13.84 -14.90
C LYS A 75 20.12 -12.31 -14.89
N ASN A 76 19.06 -11.70 -14.36
CA ASN A 76 18.85 -10.26 -14.39
C ASN A 76 18.83 -9.71 -12.98
N SER A 77 19.58 -8.65 -12.74
CA SER A 77 19.41 -7.84 -11.52
C SER A 77 18.22 -6.92 -11.69
N THR A 78 17.37 -6.88 -10.69
CA THR A 78 16.21 -5.97 -10.67
C THR A 78 16.17 -5.17 -9.39
N LEU A 79 15.75 -3.92 -9.49
CA LEU A 79 15.46 -3.06 -8.36
C LEU A 79 14.06 -2.49 -8.54
N SER A 80 13.15 -2.81 -7.64
CA SER A 80 11.79 -2.31 -7.69
C SER A 80 11.47 -1.43 -6.49
N PHE A 81 10.85 -0.29 -6.75
CA PHE A 81 10.31 0.64 -5.78
C PHE A 81 8.80 0.69 -5.95
N LYS A 82 8.07 0.37 -4.89
CA LYS A 82 6.62 0.44 -4.85
C LYS A 82 6.21 1.42 -3.77
N ASP A 83 5.53 2.48 -4.16
CA ASP A 83 4.96 3.47 -3.27
C ASP A 83 3.44 3.47 -3.45
N LYS A 84 2.72 3.25 -2.37
CA LYS A 84 1.27 3.23 -2.34
C LYS A 84 0.78 4.17 -1.27
N GLN A 85 -0.16 5.02 -1.65
CA GLN A 85 -0.83 5.93 -0.73
C GLN A 85 -2.34 5.79 -0.90
N ALA A 86 -3.04 5.68 0.20
CA ALA A 86 -4.49 5.67 0.22
C ALA A 86 -5.00 6.61 1.32
N GLU A 87 -5.97 7.41 0.96
CA GLU A 87 -6.66 8.31 1.86
C GLU A 87 -8.17 8.08 1.76
N ARG A 88 -8.83 8.07 2.90
CA ARG A 88 -10.29 7.97 2.98
C ARG A 88 -10.79 9.05 3.91
N ARG A 89 -11.85 9.73 3.49
CA ARG A 89 -12.53 10.76 4.28
C ARG A 89 -14.01 10.44 4.31
N GLN A 90 -14.61 10.51 5.48
CA GLN A 90 -16.04 10.33 5.66
C GLN A 90 -16.59 11.45 6.54
N MET A 91 -17.66 12.06 6.09
CA MET A 91 -18.42 13.07 6.82
C MET A 91 -19.87 12.61 6.92
N ASN A 92 -20.39 12.58 8.13
CA ASN A 92 -21.78 12.25 8.35
C ASN A 92 -22.43 13.36 9.18
N PHE A 93 -23.62 13.70 8.80
CA PHE A 93 -24.47 14.63 9.55
C PHE A 93 -25.81 13.97 9.83
N TYR A 94 -26.22 13.96 11.07
CA TYR A 94 -27.45 13.34 11.55
C TYR A 94 -28.32 14.36 12.24
N VAL A 95 -29.62 14.28 11.98
CA VAL A 95 -30.68 14.99 12.68
C VAL A 95 -31.57 13.93 13.30
N ASN A 96 -31.65 13.89 14.62
CA ASN A 96 -32.51 12.94 15.33
C ASN A 96 -33.55 13.72 16.13
N TYR A 97 -34.79 13.25 16.07
CA TYR A 97 -35.88 13.78 16.83
C TYR A 97 -36.65 12.64 17.52
N ASP A 98 -36.61 12.63 18.84
CA ASP A 98 -37.27 11.63 19.68
C ASP A 98 -38.14 12.33 20.71
N ARG A 99 -39.46 12.10 20.65
CA ARG A 99 -40.36 12.74 21.58
C ARG A 99 -41.60 11.90 21.86
N THR A 100 -42.00 11.90 23.13
CA THR A 100 -43.23 11.28 23.59
C THR A 100 -44.23 12.34 24.04
N PHE A 101 -45.47 12.23 23.60
CA PHE A 101 -46.61 13.09 23.89
C PHE A 101 -47.76 12.23 24.45
N GLY A 102 -47.87 12.14 25.74
CA GLY A 102 -48.84 11.23 26.37
C GLY A 102 -48.56 9.76 26.02
N GLN A 103 -49.48 9.14 25.26
CA GLN A 103 -49.31 7.74 24.82
C GLN A 103 -48.67 7.62 23.42
N HIS A 104 -48.35 8.73 22.78
CA HIS A 104 -47.80 8.75 21.42
C HIS A 104 -46.28 8.98 21.50
N SER A 105 -45.52 8.19 20.82
CA SER A 105 -44.08 8.35 20.68
C SER A 105 -43.69 8.47 19.20
N ILE A 106 -42.88 9.46 18.89
CA ILE A 106 -42.35 9.72 17.54
C ILE A 106 -40.84 9.70 17.61
N SER A 107 -40.23 8.90 16.73
CA SER A 107 -38.80 8.91 16.49
C SER A 107 -38.57 9.16 15.01
N ALA A 108 -37.78 10.17 14.69
CA ALA A 108 -37.42 10.50 13.31
C ALA A 108 -35.91 10.75 13.21
N MET A 109 -35.32 10.27 12.14
CA MET A 109 -33.92 10.47 11.83
C MET A 109 -33.76 10.85 10.37
N ALA A 110 -32.90 11.80 10.10
CA ALA A 110 -32.40 12.08 8.75
C ALA A 110 -30.86 12.15 8.78
N SER A 111 -30.22 11.63 7.78
CA SER A 111 -28.75 11.73 7.67
C SER A 111 -28.30 12.02 6.24
N ILE A 112 -27.15 12.69 6.17
CA ILE A 112 -26.38 12.89 4.95
C ILE A 112 -25.00 12.32 5.23
N GLU A 113 -24.54 11.45 4.35
CA GLU A 113 -23.23 10.81 4.43
C GLU A 113 -22.43 11.09 3.16
N ARG A 114 -21.25 11.63 3.31
CA ARG A 114 -20.29 11.85 2.23
C ARG A 114 -19.05 11.02 2.48
N TYR A 115 -18.68 10.21 1.51
CA TYR A 115 -17.49 9.40 1.51
C TYR A 115 -16.61 9.76 0.31
N GLU A 116 -15.30 9.87 0.54
CA GLU A 116 -14.29 10.11 -0.48
C GLU A 116 -13.11 9.17 -0.25
N SER A 117 -12.58 8.62 -1.33
CA SER A 117 -11.40 7.77 -1.30
C SER A 117 -10.45 8.17 -2.42
N PHE A 118 -9.18 8.34 -2.05
CA PHE A 118 -8.09 8.65 -2.96
C PHE A 118 -7.07 7.52 -2.89
N TYR A 119 -6.56 7.13 -4.03
CA TYR A 119 -5.54 6.11 -4.15
C TYR A 119 -4.48 6.58 -5.14
N ASP A 120 -3.22 6.52 -4.74
CA ASP A 120 -2.06 6.77 -5.58
C ASP A 120 -1.08 5.61 -5.41
N SER A 121 -0.70 4.97 -6.51
CA SER A 121 0.30 3.90 -6.51
C SER A 121 1.30 4.16 -7.62
N ARG A 122 2.58 4.12 -7.25
CA ARG A 122 3.70 4.19 -8.18
C ARG A 122 4.52 2.92 -8.02
N ASP A 123 4.76 2.26 -9.14
CA ASP A 123 5.64 1.10 -9.25
C ASP A 123 6.73 1.44 -10.28
N ILE A 124 7.97 1.39 -9.87
CA ILE A 124 9.14 1.67 -10.71
C ILE A 124 10.03 0.45 -10.63
N GLU A 125 10.35 -0.13 -11.78
CA GLU A 125 11.24 -1.27 -11.87
C GLU A 125 12.42 -0.93 -12.78
N TYR A 126 13.62 -1.13 -12.24
CA TYR A 126 14.88 -1.03 -12.98
C TYR A 126 15.39 -2.46 -13.19
N ALA A 127 15.70 -2.79 -14.43
CA ALA A 127 16.31 -4.07 -14.79
C ALA A 127 17.76 -3.86 -15.22
N ASP A 128 18.55 -4.94 -15.20
CA ASP A 128 19.92 -4.98 -15.67
C ASP A 128 20.87 -3.99 -14.96
N LEU A 129 20.78 -3.93 -13.64
CA LEU A 129 21.69 -3.14 -12.83
C LEU A 129 23.13 -3.65 -12.98
N ALA A 130 24.08 -2.74 -13.14
CA ALA A 130 25.49 -3.09 -13.16
C ALA A 130 25.90 -3.75 -11.82
N HIS A 131 26.63 -4.86 -11.93
CA HIS A 131 26.91 -5.80 -10.84
C HIS A 131 27.73 -5.23 -9.66
N ASP A 132 28.20 -4.01 -9.76
CA ASP A 132 29.16 -3.43 -8.81
C ASP A 132 28.54 -2.40 -7.82
N ILE A 133 27.23 -2.31 -7.77
CA ILE A 133 26.58 -1.38 -6.84
C ILE A 133 26.18 -2.13 -5.56
N SER A 134 27.17 -2.57 -4.80
CA SER A 134 26.91 -3.30 -3.55
C SER A 134 26.54 -2.43 -2.37
N ASP A 135 26.78 -1.11 -2.38
CA ASP A 135 26.62 -0.32 -1.15
C ASP A 135 26.08 1.11 -1.33
N THR A 136 25.77 1.54 -2.52
CA THR A 136 25.26 2.89 -2.67
C THR A 136 24.02 2.86 -3.53
N TYR A 137 22.87 3.07 -2.89
CA TYR A 137 21.61 3.39 -3.55
C TYR A 137 21.70 4.77 -4.24
N LEU A 138 22.68 4.93 -5.07
CA LEU A 138 22.63 5.97 -6.05
C LEU A 138 21.64 5.47 -7.09
N GLY A 139 20.45 6.01 -7.04
CA GLY A 139 19.53 5.93 -8.13
C GLY A 139 20.26 6.38 -9.39
N VAL A 140 20.89 5.45 -10.04
CA VAL A 140 21.44 5.66 -11.37
C VAL A 140 20.26 5.62 -12.31
N GLY A 141 19.40 6.61 -12.20
CA GLY A 141 18.59 7.09 -13.29
C GLY A 141 19.54 7.77 -14.26
N GLY A 142 20.56 7.08 -14.67
CA GLY A 142 21.49 7.55 -15.64
C GLY A 142 21.20 6.90 -16.99
N PRO A 143 21.25 7.66 -18.06
CA PRO A 143 21.09 7.12 -19.39
C PRO A 143 22.27 6.19 -19.69
N SER A 144 21.94 5.00 -20.17
CA SER A 144 22.82 4.10 -20.91
C SER A 144 24.08 3.64 -20.16
N ILE A 145 23.94 2.55 -19.44
CA ILE A 145 25.10 1.71 -19.15
C ILE A 145 25.49 1.03 -20.46
N VAL A 146 26.65 1.41 -20.99
CA VAL A 146 27.23 0.70 -22.13
C VAL A 146 27.79 -0.61 -21.60
N GLY A 147 27.14 -1.72 -21.91
CA GLY A 147 27.65 -3.04 -21.56
C GLY A 147 29.00 -3.30 -22.21
N PRO A 148 29.71 -4.34 -21.75
CA PRO A 148 31.02 -4.74 -22.35
C PRO A 148 30.95 -5.10 -23.83
N ASP A 149 29.75 -5.31 -24.36
CA ASP A 149 29.46 -5.57 -25.77
C ASP A 149 29.24 -4.28 -26.61
N GLY A 150 29.42 -3.12 -26.00
CA GLY A 150 29.20 -1.81 -26.63
C GLY A 150 27.74 -1.46 -26.90
N LYS A 151 26.80 -2.28 -26.46
CA LYS A 151 25.39 -1.99 -26.59
C LYS A 151 24.91 -1.19 -25.37
N SER A 152 24.24 -0.12 -25.66
CA SER A 152 23.52 0.68 -24.65
C SER A 152 22.31 -0.12 -24.18
N ALA A 153 22.41 -0.78 -23.04
CA ALA A 153 21.24 -1.26 -22.35
C ALA A 153 20.57 -0.05 -21.70
N LEU A 154 19.53 0.44 -22.33
CA LEU A 154 18.58 1.30 -21.65
C LEU A 154 17.97 0.43 -20.56
N ALA A 155 18.24 0.77 -19.31
CA ALA A 155 17.42 0.27 -18.22
C ALA A 155 15.97 0.55 -18.62
N SER A 156 15.17 -0.48 -18.81
CA SER A 156 13.77 -0.29 -19.14
C SER A 156 13.11 0.29 -17.90
N ASP A 157 12.95 1.60 -17.88
CA ASP A 157 12.20 2.30 -16.86
C ASP A 157 10.73 1.94 -17.06
N ASN A 158 10.28 0.97 -16.32
CA ASN A 158 8.90 0.52 -16.34
C ASN A 158 8.17 1.19 -15.17
N THR A 159 7.85 2.47 -15.33
CA THR A 159 7.09 3.22 -14.34
C THR A 159 5.61 3.07 -14.59
N VAL A 160 4.92 2.43 -13.67
CA VAL A 160 3.45 2.36 -13.67
C VAL A 160 2.92 3.25 -12.56
N THR A 161 2.12 4.25 -12.94
CA THR A 161 1.42 5.11 -11.99
C THR A 161 -0.08 4.87 -12.12
N LEU A 162 -0.72 4.51 -11.02
CA LEU A 162 -2.17 4.33 -10.92
C LEU A 162 -2.71 5.33 -9.91
N LYS A 163 -3.65 6.15 -10.35
CA LYS A 163 -4.38 7.09 -9.51
C LYS A 163 -5.86 6.79 -9.61
N GLY A 164 -6.52 6.79 -8.47
CA GLY A 164 -7.95 6.59 -8.38
C GLY A 164 -8.57 7.56 -7.39
N GLU A 165 -9.74 8.07 -7.76
CA GLU A 165 -10.57 8.89 -6.92
C GLU A 165 -11.99 8.36 -7.00
N SER A 166 -12.64 8.19 -5.87
CA SER A 166 -14.02 7.80 -5.79
C SER A 166 -14.73 8.55 -4.67
N GLY A 167 -15.99 8.84 -4.87
CA GLY A 167 -16.81 9.50 -3.87
C GLY A 167 -18.25 9.04 -3.94
N SER A 168 -18.94 9.11 -2.82
CA SER A 168 -20.38 8.85 -2.72
C SER A 168 -21.04 9.86 -1.78
N LEU A 169 -22.28 10.18 -2.10
CA LEU A 169 -23.16 11.00 -1.27
C LEU A 169 -24.46 10.25 -1.08
N SER A 170 -24.80 9.98 0.16
CA SER A 170 -25.98 9.20 0.55
C SER A 170 -26.90 10.00 1.44
N TYR A 171 -28.18 9.79 1.28
CA TYR A 171 -29.23 10.37 2.11
C TYR A 171 -30.05 9.25 2.72
N LEU A 172 -30.33 9.33 4.00
CA LEU A 172 -31.14 8.37 4.72
C LEU A 172 -32.20 9.11 5.53
N GLY A 173 -33.42 8.62 5.52
CA GLY A 173 -34.52 9.08 6.36
C GLY A 173 -35.26 7.92 6.98
N ARG A 174 -35.63 8.04 8.24
CA ARG A 174 -36.42 7.07 8.99
C ARG A 174 -37.43 7.78 9.89
N VAL A 175 -38.66 7.32 9.91
CA VAL A 175 -39.67 7.75 10.87
C VAL A 175 -40.30 6.51 11.50
N ALA A 176 -40.44 6.52 12.81
CA ALA A 176 -41.14 5.51 13.57
C ALA A 176 -42.19 6.20 14.49
N TYR A 177 -43.36 5.61 14.58
CA TYR A 177 -44.41 6.05 15.47
C TYR A 177 -44.95 4.86 16.26
N SER A 178 -45.21 5.08 17.53
CA SER A 178 -45.86 4.12 18.38
C SER A 178 -46.93 4.80 19.25
N TYR A 179 -48.01 4.07 19.48
CA TYR A 179 -49.17 4.46 20.33
C TYR A 179 -49.34 3.44 21.43
#